data_509aada350cb0b9ccc304a0518d017a7
#
_entry.id   509aada350cb0b9ccc304a0518d017a7
#
_cell.length_a   1.000
_cell.length_b   1.000
_cell.length_c   1.000
_cell.angle_alpha   90.00
_cell.angle_beta   90.00
_cell.angle_gamma   90.00
#
_symmetry.space_group_name_H-M   'P 1'
#
loop_
_entity.id
_entity.type
_entity.pdbx_description
1 polymer ?
#
loop_
_entity_poly.entity_id
_entity_poly.type
_entity_poly.pdbx_seq_one_letter_code
_entity_poly.pdbx_strand_id
1 'polypeptide(L)'
;NFTDNNVVNNLGILLEQASANGVPVYGSENTQVSAGCLASMSLDYIALGRVTGQMALDVLNGASAATMAVKTITDAVPVVNTDVLAAFGYTLPAAYQNATMLTMEQ
;
A
#
# COMPACT_ATOMS: atom_id res chain seq x y z
N ASN A 1 8.34 -1.83 6.88
CA ASN A 1 8.63 -2.78 5.82
C ASN A 1 8.88 -2.03 4.51
N PHE A 2 9.72 -2.57 3.63
CA PHE A 2 10.12 -1.95 2.36
C PHE A 2 9.51 -2.70 1.18
N THR A 3 9.29 -1.98 0.07
CA THR A 3 8.92 -2.57 -1.22
C THR A 3 10.20 -3.09 -1.91
N ASP A 4 10.79 -4.13 -1.36
CA ASP A 4 11.99 -4.80 -1.87
C ASP A 4 11.67 -6.26 -2.14
N ASN A 5 12.17 -6.82 -3.24
CA ASN A 5 11.86 -8.19 -3.64
C ASN A 5 12.29 -9.24 -2.60
N ASN A 6 13.40 -9.01 -1.90
CA ASN A 6 13.83 -9.94 -0.86
C ASN A 6 12.87 -9.93 0.34
N VAL A 7 12.34 -8.75 0.69
CA VAL A 7 11.36 -8.62 1.76
C VAL A 7 10.01 -9.21 1.32
N VAL A 8 9.55 -8.88 0.13
CA VAL A 8 8.26 -9.38 -0.41
C VAL A 8 8.27 -10.90 -0.52
N ASN A 9 9.33 -11.50 -1.06
CA ASN A 9 9.44 -12.94 -1.23
C ASN A 9 9.55 -13.71 0.11
N ASN A 10 9.96 -13.05 1.18
CA ASN A 10 10.09 -13.65 2.51
C ASN A 10 9.05 -13.10 3.51
N LEU A 11 8.06 -12.36 3.04
CA LEU A 11 7.08 -11.70 3.89
C LEU A 11 6.32 -12.68 4.79
N GLY A 12 5.97 -13.86 4.29
CA GLY A 12 5.28 -14.89 5.08
C GLY A 12 6.08 -15.31 6.31
N ILE A 13 7.38 -15.56 6.16
CA ILE A 13 8.27 -15.94 7.27
C ILE A 13 8.37 -14.78 8.27
N LEU A 14 8.49 -13.55 7.78
CA LEU A 14 8.54 -12.36 8.64
C LEU A 14 7.26 -12.23 9.47
N LEU A 15 6.09 -12.37 8.83
CA LEU A 15 4.78 -12.25 9.48
C LEU A 15 4.57 -13.36 10.52
N GLU A 16 4.96 -14.60 10.22
CA GLU A 16 4.88 -15.72 11.15
C GLU A 16 5.71 -15.44 12.41
N GLN A 17 6.97 -15.06 12.24
CA GLN A 17 7.86 -14.77 13.37
C GLN A 17 7.42 -13.54 14.18
N ALA A 18 6.95 -12.50 13.50
CA ALA A 18 6.45 -11.30 14.16
C ALA A 18 5.18 -11.58 14.95
N SER A 19 4.23 -12.34 14.38
CA SER A 19 2.99 -12.73 15.04
C SER A 19 3.25 -13.62 16.26
N ALA A 20 4.16 -14.60 16.16
CA ALA A 20 4.54 -15.46 17.28
C ALA A 20 5.13 -14.67 18.47
N ASN A 21 5.70 -13.50 18.20
CA ASN A 21 6.27 -12.61 19.23
C ASN A 21 5.36 -11.42 19.59
N GLY A 22 4.12 -11.39 19.09
CA GLY A 22 3.18 -10.30 19.36
C GLY A 22 3.58 -8.95 18.77
N VAL A 23 4.36 -8.94 17.68
CA VAL A 23 4.85 -7.72 17.03
C VAL A 23 4.06 -7.46 15.75
N PRO A 24 3.31 -6.35 15.64
CA PRO A 24 2.60 -6.00 14.41
C PRO A 24 3.59 -5.54 13.33
N VAL A 25 3.36 -5.98 12.09
CA VAL A 25 4.17 -5.57 10.94
C VAL A 25 3.39 -4.55 10.10
N TYR A 26 4.01 -3.45 9.72
CA TYR A 26 3.45 -2.46 8.82
C TYR A 26 3.98 -2.67 7.40
N GLY A 27 3.08 -2.68 6.43
CA GLY A 27 3.39 -2.81 5.01
C GLY A 27 3.74 -1.46 4.36
N SER A 28 4.16 -1.53 3.11
CA SER A 28 4.39 -0.37 2.24
C SER A 28 3.35 -0.27 1.10
N GLU A 29 2.53 -1.31 0.92
CA GLU A 29 1.52 -1.39 -0.13
C GLU A 29 0.36 -2.32 0.26
N ASN A 30 -0.74 -2.28 -0.53
CA ASN A 30 -1.98 -3.00 -0.26
C ASN A 30 -1.79 -4.52 -0.23
N THR A 31 -0.99 -5.07 -1.14
CA THR A 31 -0.74 -6.52 -1.22
C THR A 31 -0.08 -7.07 0.03
N GLN A 32 0.81 -6.31 0.65
CA GLN A 32 1.41 -6.70 1.92
C GLN A 32 0.40 -6.64 3.08
N VAL A 33 -0.57 -5.71 3.03
CA VAL A 33 -1.65 -5.63 4.01
C VAL A 33 -2.61 -6.81 3.86
N SER A 34 -3.00 -7.17 2.62
CA SER A 34 -3.78 -8.39 2.35
C SER A 34 -3.04 -9.67 2.76
N ALA A 35 -1.72 -9.69 2.64
CA ALA A 35 -0.89 -10.84 3.05
C ALA A 35 -0.73 -10.98 4.57
N GLY A 36 -1.13 -9.99 5.38
CA GLY A 36 -1.10 -10.06 6.84
C GLY A 36 -0.33 -8.96 7.57
N CYS A 37 0.13 -7.92 6.87
CA CYS A 37 0.58 -6.70 7.55
C CYS A 37 -0.62 -5.97 8.17
N LEU A 38 -0.41 -5.31 9.30
CA LEU A 38 -1.46 -4.62 10.04
C LEU A 38 -2.04 -3.44 9.26
N ALA A 39 -1.19 -2.62 8.70
CA ALA A 39 -1.58 -1.41 7.97
C ALA A 39 -0.47 -0.91 7.04
N SER A 40 -0.83 -0.04 6.12
CA SER A 40 0.12 0.73 5.30
C SER A 40 -0.42 2.12 4.97
N MET A 41 0.49 3.02 4.57
CA MET A 41 0.16 4.22 3.83
C MET A 41 0.50 3.94 2.36
N SER A 42 -0.48 3.52 1.60
CA SER A 42 -0.30 3.07 0.21
C SER A 42 -0.56 4.18 -0.79
N LEU A 43 0.17 4.16 -1.90
CA LEU A 43 -0.15 5.01 -3.04
C LEU A 43 -1.43 4.51 -3.72
N ASP A 44 -2.26 5.44 -4.20
CA ASP A 44 -3.37 5.12 -5.08
C ASP A 44 -2.85 4.82 -6.49
N TYR A 45 -2.61 3.53 -6.77
CA TYR A 45 -2.13 3.08 -8.08
C TYR A 45 -3.14 3.32 -9.21
N ILE A 46 -4.43 3.45 -8.91
CA ILE A 46 -5.46 3.80 -9.91
C ILE A 46 -5.31 5.27 -10.29
N ALA A 47 -5.14 6.15 -9.33
CA ALA A 47 -4.86 7.57 -9.59
C ALA A 47 -3.54 7.73 -10.34
N LEU A 48 -2.49 6.99 -9.97
CA LEU A 48 -1.20 6.98 -10.69
C LEU A 48 -1.38 6.55 -12.15
N GLY A 49 -2.13 5.48 -12.39
CA GLY A 49 -2.44 4.99 -13.73
C GLY A 49 -3.19 6.02 -14.58
N ARG A 50 -4.15 6.74 -14.00
CA ARG A 50 -4.89 7.83 -14.68
C ARG A 50 -3.96 8.98 -15.06
N VAL A 51 -3.09 9.43 -14.16
CA VAL A 51 -2.10 10.48 -14.45
C VAL A 51 -1.16 10.05 -15.56
N THR A 52 -0.64 8.82 -15.51
CA THR A 52 0.25 8.27 -16.53
C THR A 52 -0.45 8.15 -17.89
N GLY A 53 -1.72 7.69 -17.89
CA GLY A 53 -2.52 7.63 -19.11
C GLY A 53 -2.79 9.00 -19.71
N GLN A 54 -3.05 10.02 -18.90
CA GLN A 54 -3.19 11.40 -19.39
C GLN A 54 -1.88 11.92 -20.00
N MET A 55 -0.73 11.66 -19.38
CA MET A 55 0.58 12.04 -19.94
C MET A 55 0.83 11.37 -21.30
N ALA A 56 0.46 10.09 -21.43
CA ALA A 56 0.57 9.39 -22.71
C ALA A 56 -0.34 10.02 -23.78
N LEU A 57 -1.57 10.38 -23.43
CA LEU A 57 -2.49 11.06 -24.34
C LEU A 57 -1.97 12.44 -24.77
N ASP A 58 -1.36 13.19 -23.84
CA ASP A 58 -0.75 14.49 -24.16
C ASP A 58 0.38 14.34 -25.20
N VAL A 59 1.22 13.30 -25.08
CA VAL A 59 2.28 12.99 -26.05
C VAL A 59 1.68 12.61 -27.42
N LEU A 60 0.63 11.81 -27.44
CA LEU A 60 -0.07 11.45 -28.68
C LEU A 60 -0.70 12.67 -29.37
N ASN A 61 -1.09 13.67 -28.60
CA ASN A 61 -1.62 14.94 -29.09
C ASN A 61 -0.53 15.98 -29.45
N GLY A 62 0.75 15.58 -29.43
CA GLY A 62 1.87 16.39 -29.88
C GLY A 62 2.70 17.07 -28.78
N ALA A 63 2.43 16.81 -27.49
CA ALA A 63 3.32 17.29 -26.44
C ALA A 63 4.68 16.58 -26.52
N SER A 64 5.75 17.33 -26.25
CA SER A 64 7.10 16.78 -26.25
C SER A 64 7.41 16.09 -24.93
N ALA A 65 7.69 14.80 -24.96
CA ALA A 65 8.15 14.06 -23.78
C ALA A 65 9.44 14.64 -23.16
N ALA A 66 10.30 15.26 -23.98
CA ALA A 66 11.54 15.87 -23.51
C ALA A 66 11.34 17.10 -22.59
N THR A 67 10.19 17.77 -22.72
CA THR A 67 9.85 18.96 -21.91
C THR A 67 8.72 18.71 -20.92
N MET A 68 8.17 17.49 -20.91
CA MET A 68 7.11 17.13 -19.99
C MET A 68 7.66 17.02 -18.57
N ALA A 69 7.02 17.73 -17.61
CA ALA A 69 7.40 17.66 -16.23
C ALA A 69 7.10 16.27 -15.64
N VAL A 70 8.00 15.76 -14.83
CA VAL A 70 7.76 14.56 -14.03
C VAL A 70 6.58 14.81 -13.08
N LYS A 71 5.61 13.92 -13.09
CA LYS A 71 4.48 13.95 -12.14
C LYS A 71 4.79 13.03 -10.97
N THR A 72 4.57 13.51 -9.76
CA THR A 72 4.65 12.73 -8.54
C THR A 72 3.27 12.68 -7.89
N ILE A 73 2.91 11.52 -7.35
CA ILE A 73 1.72 11.36 -6.50
C ILE A 73 2.20 11.31 -5.06
N THR A 74 1.70 12.23 -4.25
CA THR A 74 2.05 12.38 -2.83
C THR A 74 0.92 11.92 -1.91
N ASP A 75 -0.29 11.77 -2.46
CA ASP A 75 -1.47 11.40 -1.69
C ASP A 75 -1.42 9.90 -1.37
N ALA A 76 -1.10 9.62 -0.12
CA ALA A 76 -1.13 8.27 0.40
C ALA A 76 -2.50 7.97 1.02
N VAL A 77 -3.03 6.78 0.75
CA VAL A 77 -4.29 6.30 1.31
C VAL A 77 -3.98 5.32 2.43
N PRO A 78 -4.50 5.54 3.64
CA PRO A 78 -4.35 4.58 4.72
C PRO A 78 -5.15 3.31 4.42
N VAL A 79 -4.50 2.15 4.62
CA VAL A 79 -5.08 0.82 4.42
C VAL A 79 -4.83 -0.01 5.66
N VAL A 80 -5.83 -0.74 6.13
CA VAL A 80 -5.78 -1.51 7.38
C VAL A 80 -6.33 -2.91 7.14
N ASN A 81 -5.67 -3.92 7.70
CA ASN A 81 -6.16 -5.28 7.75
C ASN A 81 -6.99 -5.48 9.01
N THR A 82 -8.30 -5.72 8.84
CA THR A 82 -9.23 -5.85 9.97
C THR A 82 -9.04 -7.13 10.76
N ASP A 83 -8.62 -8.22 10.10
CA ASP A 83 -8.38 -9.51 10.77
C ASP A 83 -7.15 -9.43 11.67
N VAL A 84 -6.07 -8.81 11.17
CA VAL A 84 -4.84 -8.58 11.94
C VAL A 84 -5.10 -7.60 13.08
N LEU A 85 -5.86 -6.52 12.82
CA LEU A 85 -6.25 -5.55 13.85
C LEU A 85 -6.98 -6.27 15.02
N ALA A 86 -7.95 -7.14 14.69
CA ALA A 86 -8.70 -7.91 15.67
C ALA A 86 -7.81 -8.93 16.40
N ALA A 87 -6.93 -9.64 15.69
CA ALA A 87 -6.03 -10.64 16.28
C ALA A 87 -5.08 -10.03 17.32
N PHE A 88 -4.64 -8.78 17.12
CA PHE A 88 -3.81 -8.04 18.07
C PHE A 88 -4.65 -7.32 19.16
N GLY A 89 -5.98 -7.36 19.07
CA GLY A 89 -6.86 -6.66 20.01
C GLY A 89 -6.78 -5.14 19.93
N TYR A 90 -6.37 -4.59 18.79
CA TYR A 90 -6.24 -3.16 18.58
C TYR A 90 -7.56 -2.54 18.11
N THR A 91 -7.76 -1.28 18.45
CA THR A 91 -8.85 -0.45 17.94
C THR A 91 -8.29 0.59 16.99
N LEU A 92 -9.02 0.83 15.88
CA LEU A 92 -8.61 1.81 14.88
C LEU A 92 -8.75 3.23 15.46
N PRO A 93 -7.67 4.04 15.44
CA PRO A 93 -7.75 5.44 15.89
C PRO A 93 -8.76 6.25 15.08
N ALA A 94 -9.39 7.26 15.71
CA ALA A 94 -10.41 8.09 15.07
C ALA A 94 -9.94 8.75 13.75
N ALA A 95 -8.65 9.11 13.67
CA ALA A 95 -8.05 9.70 12.47
C ALA A 95 -8.03 8.76 11.25
N TYR A 96 -8.18 7.45 11.43
CA TYR A 96 -8.11 6.44 10.37
C TYR A 96 -9.45 5.74 10.10
N GLN A 97 -10.56 6.27 10.57
CA GLN A 97 -11.91 5.71 10.34
C GLN A 97 -12.29 5.64 8.86
N ASN A 98 -11.66 6.47 8.01
CA ASN A 98 -11.83 6.47 6.56
C ASN A 98 -10.77 5.64 5.81
N ALA A 99 -9.96 4.84 6.52
CA ALA A 99 -8.99 3.95 5.89
C ALA A 99 -9.69 2.89 5.03
N THR A 100 -9.03 2.46 3.97
CA THR A 100 -9.48 1.29 3.21
C THR A 100 -9.31 0.04 4.08
N MET A 101 -10.41 -0.69 4.30
CA MET A 101 -10.39 -1.91 5.09
C MET A 101 -10.16 -3.11 4.17
N LEU A 102 -9.19 -3.93 4.52
CA LEU A 102 -8.91 -5.21 3.86
C LEU A 102 -9.02 -6.35 4.88
N THR A 103 -9.25 -7.55 4.36
CA THR A 103 -9.15 -8.81 5.10
C THR A 103 -7.95 -9.59 4.60
N MET A 104 -7.52 -10.62 5.31
CA MET A 104 -6.48 -11.52 4.82
C MET A 104 -6.98 -12.28 3.59
N GLU A 105 -6.14 -12.37 2.56
CA GLU A 105 -6.39 -13.28 1.44
C GLU A 105 -6.27 -14.73 1.93
N GLN A 106 -7.25 -15.56 1.54
CA GLN A 106 -7.27 -17.00 1.85
C GLN A 106 -6.49 -17.78 0.80
#